data_38d568f570c5bfcd255bdb5f3509fcf9
#
_entry.id   38d568f570c5bfcd255bdb5f3509fcf9
#
_cell.length_a   1.000
_cell.length_b   1.000
_cell.length_c   1.000
_cell.angle_alpha   90.00
_cell.angle_beta   90.00
_cell.angle_gamma   90.00
#
_symmetry.space_group_name_H-M   'P 1'
#
loop_
_entity.id
_entity.type
_entity.pdbx_description
1 polymer ?
#
loop_
_entity_poly.entity_id
_entity_poly.type
_entity_poly.pdbx_seq_one_letter_code
_entity_poly.pdbx_strand_id
1 'polypeptide(L)'
;MIITIGSKVKDREGNTYTLTEELGHGGFGCVYKAICDVDNNFYAVKTLMYSFSDETTVNSFKNEIKLSSKVTGKHVIHYLYAHDGDEYPELPPYIIMEYAEGGTLADQIDKRKKSNNPYSKEELKNIYLQLTNGMKSINSKLVHRDIKPENILICNGVCKITDFGLAKIASESTRTMSFKGYGTLPYIAPEAWKSENNTIQMDIYSMGIVFYQLALLDYPYDISSNNENSYRNAHMFSRIKRTDDLKNTLGSDLASLILAMLQKPTQKRMKSWEEIEKQLRNEPLESIGDLSNIVNLAIGKKIEADTKHQQQIEDENLKRREIEYYCNLVKNQFESVIVEFFEQFTNEYNNHLAGNDKCKFESNVKKLKSMDHFSYQLIIPSVTNIDIECKVILPNSFTRLVDVDRVYGTSNIYDSNYGKREIFYTPKYKNKNIMGWVEVKNENDFGFNLLLVQTEEMYGDWFILRNKNSMIYMTQSTPKKEPFTFKINELEEALRGINALSLYSSDVHPFENELLMKYIAELIN
;
A
#
# COMPACT_ATOMS: atom_id res chain seq x y z
N MET A 1 -36.66 4.69 -19.37
CA MET A 1 -36.78 6.14 -19.08
C MET A 1 -35.61 6.56 -18.24
N ILE A 2 -35.03 7.76 -18.43
CA ILE A 2 -33.95 8.29 -17.58
C ILE A 2 -34.62 9.18 -16.53
N ILE A 3 -34.33 8.95 -15.25
CA ILE A 3 -34.81 9.81 -14.15
C ILE A 3 -33.90 11.05 -14.08
N THR A 4 -34.50 12.23 -14.12
CA THR A 4 -33.83 13.54 -14.06
C THR A 4 -34.64 14.51 -13.19
N ILE A 5 -34.12 15.72 -12.98
CA ILE A 5 -34.87 16.79 -12.31
C ILE A 5 -36.25 16.99 -13.00
N GLY A 6 -37.30 17.08 -12.22
CA GLY A 6 -38.69 17.16 -12.67
C GLY A 6 -39.39 15.79 -12.87
N SER A 7 -38.63 14.69 -12.86
CA SER A 7 -39.22 13.34 -12.88
C SER A 7 -40.00 13.08 -11.58
N LYS A 8 -40.96 12.19 -11.67
CA LYS A 8 -41.79 11.75 -10.53
C LYS A 8 -41.58 10.25 -10.31
N VAL A 9 -41.29 9.87 -9.08
CA VAL A 9 -41.21 8.47 -8.64
C VAL A 9 -42.27 8.21 -7.57
N LYS A 10 -42.59 6.95 -7.31
CA LYS A 10 -43.67 6.56 -6.40
C LYS A 10 -43.14 5.57 -5.34
N ASP A 11 -43.75 5.58 -4.16
CA ASP A 11 -43.59 4.52 -3.18
C ASP A 11 -44.65 3.41 -3.35
N ARG A 12 -44.65 2.42 -2.48
CA ARG A 12 -45.59 1.30 -2.50
C ARG A 12 -47.05 1.75 -2.28
N GLU A 13 -47.26 2.85 -1.59
CA GLU A 13 -48.59 3.40 -1.29
C GLU A 13 -49.11 4.31 -2.42
N GLY A 14 -48.29 4.56 -3.43
CA GLY A 14 -48.58 5.41 -4.56
C GLY A 14 -48.32 6.90 -4.30
N ASN A 15 -47.70 7.24 -3.14
CA ASN A 15 -47.28 8.62 -2.88
C ASN A 15 -46.24 9.04 -3.90
N THR A 16 -46.36 10.27 -4.41
CA THR A 16 -45.48 10.77 -5.47
C THR A 16 -44.39 11.67 -4.91
N TYR A 17 -43.15 11.46 -5.39
CA TYR A 17 -41.97 12.22 -5.04
C TYR A 17 -41.44 12.91 -6.29
N THR A 18 -41.47 14.25 -6.31
CA THR A 18 -41.02 15.06 -7.45
C THR A 18 -39.56 15.46 -7.22
N LEU A 19 -38.66 15.10 -8.13
CA LEU A 19 -37.24 15.40 -8.05
C LEU A 19 -36.98 16.87 -8.36
N THR A 20 -36.30 17.58 -7.45
CA THR A 20 -36.12 19.05 -7.52
C THR A 20 -34.67 19.49 -7.76
N GLU A 21 -33.68 18.75 -7.23
CA GLU A 21 -32.28 19.14 -7.24
C GLU A 21 -31.40 17.90 -7.26
N GLU A 22 -30.28 17.95 -7.96
CA GLU A 22 -29.26 16.89 -7.89
C GLU A 22 -28.35 17.14 -6.69
N LEU A 23 -28.25 16.17 -5.77
CA LEU A 23 -27.46 16.24 -4.56
C LEU A 23 -26.05 15.66 -4.76
N GLY A 24 -25.90 14.73 -5.68
CA GLY A 24 -24.63 14.09 -5.95
C GLY A 24 -24.68 13.08 -7.08
N HIS A 25 -23.50 12.86 -7.67
CA HIS A 25 -23.28 11.92 -8.74
C HIS A 25 -22.23 10.89 -8.31
N GLY A 26 -22.56 9.62 -8.33
CA GLY A 26 -21.68 8.53 -7.96
C GLY A 26 -21.50 7.52 -9.09
N GLY A 27 -20.55 6.60 -8.92
CA GLY A 27 -20.27 5.58 -9.92
C GLY A 27 -21.43 4.62 -10.24
N PHE A 28 -22.44 4.58 -9.38
CA PHE A 28 -23.60 3.69 -9.52
C PHE A 28 -24.92 4.43 -9.81
N GLY A 29 -24.93 5.75 -9.79
CA GLY A 29 -26.15 6.53 -10.04
C GLY A 29 -26.09 7.94 -9.51
N CYS A 30 -27.22 8.63 -9.62
CA CYS A 30 -27.43 9.98 -9.13
C CYS A 30 -28.34 9.98 -7.90
N VAL A 31 -28.09 10.88 -6.98
CA VAL A 31 -28.95 11.14 -5.83
C VAL A 31 -29.64 12.51 -6.03
N TYR A 32 -30.94 12.53 -5.92
CA TYR A 32 -31.75 13.74 -6.08
C TYR A 32 -32.48 14.08 -4.78
N LYS A 33 -32.61 15.36 -4.49
CA LYS A 33 -33.57 15.86 -3.53
C LYS A 33 -34.94 15.77 -4.16
N ALA A 34 -35.93 15.30 -3.42
CA ALA A 34 -37.30 15.19 -3.88
C ALA A 34 -38.26 15.75 -2.83
N ILE A 35 -39.39 16.24 -3.29
CA ILE A 35 -40.49 16.66 -2.43
C ILE A 35 -41.65 15.67 -2.57
N CYS A 36 -42.19 15.21 -1.45
CA CYS A 36 -43.37 14.34 -1.43
C CYS A 36 -44.66 15.15 -1.56
N ASP A 37 -45.55 14.77 -2.47
CA ASP A 37 -46.78 15.49 -2.76
C ASP A 37 -47.82 15.38 -1.60
N VAL A 38 -47.65 14.44 -0.66
CA VAL A 38 -48.58 14.19 0.44
C VAL A 38 -48.27 15.03 1.67
N ASP A 39 -46.99 15.01 2.12
CA ASP A 39 -46.57 15.65 3.37
C ASP A 39 -45.75 16.92 3.18
N ASN A 40 -45.39 17.24 1.93
CA ASN A 40 -44.51 18.35 1.53
C ASN A 40 -43.11 18.30 2.17
N ASN A 41 -42.68 17.14 2.69
CA ASN A 41 -41.34 16.95 3.24
C ASN A 41 -40.33 16.62 2.14
N PHE A 42 -39.06 16.88 2.47
CA PHE A 42 -37.94 16.52 1.58
C PHE A 42 -37.47 15.11 1.84
N TYR A 43 -37.14 14.42 0.76
CA TYR A 43 -36.57 13.08 0.72
C TYR A 43 -35.37 13.05 -0.23
N ALA A 44 -34.57 12.01 -0.16
CA ALA A 44 -33.54 11.73 -1.15
C ALA A 44 -33.95 10.53 -2.00
N VAL A 45 -33.77 10.65 -3.31
CA VAL A 45 -34.04 9.58 -4.27
C VAL A 45 -32.75 9.22 -4.96
N LYS A 46 -32.25 8.00 -4.71
CA LYS A 46 -31.09 7.45 -5.39
C LYS A 46 -31.54 6.60 -6.56
N THR A 47 -31.03 6.91 -7.76
CA THR A 47 -31.32 6.16 -8.98
C THR A 47 -30.08 5.42 -9.46
N LEU A 48 -30.28 4.29 -10.12
CA LEU A 48 -29.16 3.56 -10.75
C LEU A 48 -28.86 4.12 -12.14
N MET A 49 -27.57 4.14 -12.50
CA MET A 49 -27.20 4.46 -13.87
C MET A 49 -27.58 3.33 -14.83
N TYR A 50 -28.19 3.69 -15.94
CA TYR A 50 -28.70 2.79 -16.98
C TYR A 50 -27.61 1.99 -17.72
N SER A 51 -26.33 2.23 -17.44
CA SER A 51 -25.20 1.53 -18.08
C SER A 51 -24.90 0.13 -17.51
N PHE A 52 -25.61 -0.29 -16.46
CA PHE A 52 -25.51 -1.64 -15.90
C PHE A 52 -26.69 -2.49 -16.38
N SER A 53 -26.66 -2.90 -17.64
CA SER A 53 -27.74 -3.65 -18.28
C SER A 53 -27.56 -5.16 -18.28
N ASP A 54 -26.65 -5.73 -17.49
CA ASP A 54 -26.57 -7.17 -17.36
C ASP A 54 -27.51 -7.68 -16.24
N GLU A 55 -28.15 -8.81 -16.51
CA GLU A 55 -29.14 -9.46 -15.64
C GLU A 55 -28.55 -9.85 -14.26
N THR A 56 -27.26 -10.14 -14.21
CA THR A 56 -26.52 -10.44 -12.96
C THR A 56 -26.43 -9.23 -12.06
N THR A 57 -26.15 -8.07 -12.59
CA THR A 57 -26.08 -6.80 -11.84
C THR A 57 -27.45 -6.40 -11.31
N VAL A 58 -28.51 -6.52 -12.10
CA VAL A 58 -29.90 -6.25 -11.68
C VAL A 58 -30.34 -7.20 -10.56
N ASN A 59 -30.07 -8.49 -10.69
CA ASN A 59 -30.42 -9.49 -9.67
C ASN A 59 -29.63 -9.30 -8.37
N SER A 60 -28.37 -8.95 -8.45
CA SER A 60 -27.53 -8.63 -7.30
C SER A 60 -28.07 -7.39 -6.58
N PHE A 61 -28.48 -6.36 -7.32
CA PHE A 61 -29.09 -5.16 -6.76
C PHE A 61 -30.43 -5.46 -6.05
N LYS A 62 -31.32 -6.26 -6.68
CA LYS A 62 -32.58 -6.70 -6.06
C LYS A 62 -32.35 -7.44 -4.73
N ASN A 63 -31.33 -8.29 -4.66
CA ASN A 63 -30.98 -9.01 -3.43
C ASN A 63 -30.46 -8.07 -2.34
N GLU A 64 -29.68 -7.06 -2.69
CA GLU A 64 -29.15 -6.11 -1.71
C GLU A 64 -30.17 -5.11 -1.21
N ILE A 65 -31.11 -4.68 -2.03
CA ILE A 65 -32.30 -3.92 -1.60
C ILE A 65 -33.02 -4.69 -0.48
N LYS A 66 -33.23 -6.02 -0.65
CA LYS A 66 -33.86 -6.86 0.38
C LYS A 66 -33.06 -6.95 1.68
N LEU A 67 -31.74 -6.91 1.62
CA LEU A 67 -30.87 -6.96 2.79
C LEU A 67 -30.79 -5.60 3.49
N SER A 68 -30.63 -4.51 2.72
CA SER A 68 -30.53 -3.15 3.25
C SER A 68 -31.84 -2.69 3.91
N SER A 69 -33.00 -3.05 3.37
CA SER A 69 -34.30 -2.75 3.97
C SER A 69 -34.51 -3.41 5.36
N LYS A 70 -33.69 -4.40 5.73
CA LYS A 70 -33.73 -5.06 7.04
C LYS A 70 -32.83 -4.41 8.09
N VAL A 71 -31.97 -3.46 7.69
CA VAL A 71 -31.10 -2.74 8.62
C VAL A 71 -31.77 -1.45 9.02
N THR A 72 -32.09 -1.34 10.29
CA THR A 72 -32.71 -0.15 10.89
C THR A 72 -31.90 0.27 12.11
N GLY A 73 -31.85 1.57 12.37
CA GLY A 73 -31.17 2.10 13.54
C GLY A 73 -31.14 3.62 13.55
N LYS A 74 -31.00 4.23 14.72
CA LYS A 74 -30.95 5.69 14.88
C LYS A 74 -29.80 6.31 14.06
N HIS A 75 -28.69 5.59 13.87
CA HIS A 75 -27.48 6.03 13.18
C HIS A 75 -27.30 5.32 11.84
N VAL A 76 -28.39 4.90 11.23
CA VAL A 76 -28.46 4.33 9.88
C VAL A 76 -29.50 5.13 9.11
N ILE A 77 -29.22 5.45 7.85
CA ILE A 77 -30.21 6.13 6.98
C ILE A 77 -31.46 5.27 6.88
N HIS A 78 -32.61 5.91 7.03
CA HIS A 78 -33.91 5.25 6.89
C HIS A 78 -34.29 5.17 5.41
N TYR A 79 -34.37 3.94 4.91
CA TYR A 79 -34.87 3.64 3.58
C TYR A 79 -36.39 3.46 3.65
N LEU A 80 -37.14 4.36 3.00
CA LEU A 80 -38.60 4.33 3.01
C LEU A 80 -39.13 3.31 2.02
N TYR A 81 -38.55 3.32 0.81
CA TYR A 81 -38.99 2.45 -0.27
C TYR A 81 -37.83 2.17 -1.23
N ALA A 82 -37.81 0.96 -1.74
CA ALA A 82 -36.84 0.56 -2.76
C ALA A 82 -37.59 -0.12 -3.90
N HIS A 83 -37.55 0.50 -5.07
CA HIS A 83 -38.13 0.02 -6.30
C HIS A 83 -37.10 -0.84 -7.04
N ASP A 84 -37.45 -2.08 -7.34
CA ASP A 84 -36.61 -3.04 -8.03
C ASP A 84 -36.89 -3.19 -9.54
N GLY A 85 -37.88 -2.43 -10.04
CA GLY A 85 -38.33 -2.44 -11.44
C GLY A 85 -39.59 -3.28 -11.68
N ASP A 86 -40.11 -3.99 -10.68
CA ASP A 86 -41.27 -4.88 -10.88
C ASP A 86 -42.60 -4.16 -10.72
N GLU A 87 -42.74 -3.30 -9.69
CA GLU A 87 -44.00 -2.61 -9.37
C GLU A 87 -44.34 -1.48 -10.36
N TYR A 88 -43.32 -0.75 -10.85
CA TYR A 88 -43.45 0.32 -11.84
C TYR A 88 -42.48 0.04 -13.02
N PRO A 89 -42.85 -0.84 -13.97
CA PRO A 89 -41.96 -1.30 -15.04
C PRO A 89 -41.46 -0.20 -15.98
N GLU A 90 -42.15 0.94 -16.01
CA GLU A 90 -41.74 2.12 -16.78
C GLU A 90 -40.62 2.93 -16.15
N LEU A 91 -40.33 2.71 -14.85
CA LEU A 91 -39.30 3.39 -14.10
C LEU A 91 -38.09 2.47 -13.88
N PRO A 92 -36.86 3.00 -13.98
CA PRO A 92 -35.66 2.23 -13.57
C PRO A 92 -35.67 2.02 -12.05
N PRO A 93 -34.91 1.09 -11.52
CA PRO A 93 -34.76 0.90 -10.08
C PRO A 93 -34.30 2.18 -9.35
N TYR A 94 -34.89 2.48 -8.21
CA TYR A 94 -34.57 3.62 -7.36
C TYR A 94 -34.83 3.31 -5.88
N ILE A 95 -34.23 4.13 -5.01
CA ILE A 95 -34.41 4.07 -3.56
C ILE A 95 -34.87 5.43 -3.07
N ILE A 96 -35.98 5.46 -2.29
CA ILE A 96 -36.45 6.63 -1.57
C ILE A 96 -35.98 6.51 -0.12
N MET A 97 -35.30 7.53 0.39
CA MET A 97 -34.76 7.56 1.74
C MET A 97 -34.91 8.94 2.39
N GLU A 98 -34.71 9.01 3.70
CA GLU A 98 -34.71 10.28 4.40
C GLU A 98 -33.65 11.25 3.84
N TYR A 99 -34.00 12.53 3.83
CA TYR A 99 -33.09 13.58 3.36
C TYR A 99 -32.17 14.06 4.48
N ALA A 100 -30.88 14.16 4.18
CA ALA A 100 -29.86 14.63 5.10
C ALA A 100 -29.51 16.10 4.78
N GLU A 101 -30.06 17.02 5.55
CA GLU A 101 -29.87 18.46 5.32
C GLU A 101 -28.48 18.97 5.65
N GLY A 102 -27.72 18.25 6.49
CA GLY A 102 -26.37 18.60 6.93
C GLY A 102 -25.25 18.15 5.97
N GLY A 103 -25.59 17.53 4.84
CA GLY A 103 -24.63 16.99 3.88
C GLY A 103 -23.87 15.76 4.40
N THR A 104 -22.65 15.56 3.91
CA THR A 104 -21.80 14.44 4.27
C THR A 104 -20.83 14.79 5.41
N LEU A 105 -20.31 13.76 6.09
CA LEU A 105 -19.21 13.93 7.05
C LEU A 105 -17.93 14.41 6.35
N ALA A 106 -17.71 14.05 5.09
CA ALA A 106 -16.61 14.56 4.27
C ALA A 106 -16.68 16.10 4.13
N ASP A 107 -17.86 16.64 3.82
CA ASP A 107 -18.08 18.10 3.74
C ASP A 107 -17.78 18.80 5.07
N GLN A 108 -18.15 18.17 6.19
CA GLN A 108 -17.87 18.71 7.52
C GLN A 108 -16.36 18.69 7.84
N ILE A 109 -15.66 17.61 7.52
CA ILE A 109 -14.19 17.51 7.67
C ILE A 109 -13.50 18.59 6.85
N ASP A 110 -13.87 18.74 5.58
CA ASP A 110 -13.30 19.74 4.68
C ASP A 110 -13.56 21.18 5.15
N LYS A 111 -14.77 21.47 5.61
CA LYS A 111 -15.14 22.76 6.16
C LYS A 111 -14.29 23.10 7.40
N ARG A 112 -14.13 22.15 8.33
CA ARG A 112 -13.33 22.33 9.53
C ARG A 112 -11.83 22.48 9.22
N LYS A 113 -11.33 21.71 8.25
CA LYS A 113 -9.96 21.83 7.76
C LYS A 113 -9.69 23.20 7.15
N LYS A 114 -10.57 23.71 6.30
CA LYS A 114 -10.46 25.04 5.68
C LYS A 114 -10.53 26.18 6.69
N SER A 115 -11.37 26.03 7.71
CA SER A 115 -11.52 27.05 8.79
C SER A 115 -10.50 26.92 9.94
N ASN A 116 -9.61 25.93 9.87
CA ASN A 116 -8.67 25.59 10.96
C ASN A 116 -9.37 25.45 12.32
N ASN A 117 -10.54 24.81 12.34
CA ASN A 117 -11.38 24.63 13.53
C ASN A 117 -11.55 23.13 13.82
N PRO A 118 -10.58 22.47 14.49
CA PRO A 118 -10.65 21.04 14.79
C PRO A 118 -11.81 20.72 15.73
N TYR A 119 -12.23 19.47 15.74
CA TYR A 119 -13.25 18.98 16.66
C TYR A 119 -12.70 18.96 18.09
N SER A 120 -13.54 19.29 19.08
CA SER A 120 -13.23 19.05 20.49
C SER A 120 -13.29 17.55 20.80
N LYS A 121 -12.64 17.15 21.91
CA LYS A 121 -12.66 15.74 22.35
C LYS A 121 -14.08 15.22 22.61
N GLU A 122 -14.94 16.08 23.16
CA GLU A 122 -16.35 15.76 23.44
C GLU A 122 -17.14 15.56 22.16
N GLU A 123 -16.99 16.44 21.17
CA GLU A 123 -17.61 16.28 19.84
C GLU A 123 -17.14 14.96 19.20
N LEU A 124 -15.84 14.67 19.23
CA LEU A 124 -15.28 13.43 18.68
C LEU A 124 -15.86 12.19 19.36
N LYS A 125 -15.89 12.19 20.69
CA LYS A 125 -16.43 11.07 21.46
C LYS A 125 -17.91 10.82 21.12
N ASN A 126 -18.70 11.89 20.99
CA ASN A 126 -20.11 11.78 20.62
C ASN A 126 -20.28 11.22 19.19
N ILE A 127 -19.51 11.73 18.21
CA ILE A 127 -19.54 11.23 16.82
C ILE A 127 -19.12 9.75 16.78
N TYR A 128 -18.05 9.37 17.48
CA TYR A 128 -17.55 7.98 17.52
C TYR A 128 -18.60 7.04 18.09
N LEU A 129 -19.30 7.42 19.15
CA LEU A 129 -20.41 6.61 19.71
C LEU A 129 -21.56 6.46 18.73
N GLN A 130 -21.93 7.51 18.02
CA GLN A 130 -22.99 7.46 17.02
C GLN A 130 -22.64 6.48 15.90
N LEU A 131 -21.42 6.59 15.35
CA LEU A 131 -20.94 5.73 14.26
C LEU A 131 -20.80 4.28 14.71
N THR A 132 -20.27 4.05 15.92
CA THR A 132 -20.18 2.70 16.51
C THR A 132 -21.56 2.06 16.63
N ASN A 133 -22.56 2.79 17.11
CA ASN A 133 -23.95 2.28 17.22
C ASN A 133 -24.58 2.01 15.85
N GLY A 134 -24.31 2.86 14.85
CA GLY A 134 -24.72 2.60 13.46
C GLY A 134 -24.13 1.30 12.93
N MET A 135 -22.82 1.12 13.11
CA MET A 135 -22.13 -0.09 12.64
C MET A 135 -22.56 -1.37 13.38
N LYS A 136 -22.89 -1.29 14.68
CA LYS A 136 -23.51 -2.43 15.39
C LYS A 136 -24.80 -2.89 14.72
N SER A 137 -25.67 -1.95 14.35
CA SER A 137 -26.91 -2.26 13.66
C SER A 137 -26.66 -2.87 12.28
N ILE A 138 -25.72 -2.33 11.50
CA ILE A 138 -25.37 -2.80 10.16
C ILE A 138 -24.71 -4.19 10.24
N ASN A 139 -23.64 -4.33 11.00
CA ASN A 139 -22.86 -5.57 11.04
C ASN A 139 -23.56 -6.74 11.75
N SER A 140 -24.70 -6.49 12.41
CA SER A 140 -25.60 -7.56 12.84
C SER A 140 -26.25 -8.33 11.67
N LYS A 141 -26.23 -7.75 10.44
CA LYS A 141 -26.91 -8.29 9.25
C LYS A 141 -25.96 -8.47 8.04
N LEU A 142 -25.02 -7.56 7.83
CA LEU A 142 -24.15 -7.55 6.67
C LEU A 142 -22.82 -6.85 6.96
N VAL A 143 -21.84 -7.05 6.10
CA VAL A 143 -20.57 -6.29 6.10
C VAL A 143 -20.71 -5.14 5.11
N HIS A 144 -20.40 -3.92 5.56
CA HIS A 144 -20.61 -2.68 4.77
C HIS A 144 -19.64 -2.55 3.59
N ARG A 145 -18.33 -2.73 3.85
CA ARG A 145 -17.23 -2.73 2.88
C ARG A 145 -16.90 -1.39 2.20
N ASP A 146 -17.71 -0.36 2.35
CA ASP A 146 -17.47 0.97 1.79
C ASP A 146 -17.67 2.07 2.85
N ILE A 147 -17.06 1.89 4.01
CA ILE A 147 -17.05 2.88 5.08
C ILE A 147 -16.08 4.00 4.71
N LYS A 148 -16.62 5.22 4.58
CA LYS A 148 -15.88 6.46 4.29
C LYS A 148 -16.73 7.67 4.69
N PRO A 149 -16.15 8.86 4.88
CA PRO A 149 -16.89 10.06 5.28
C PRO A 149 -17.99 10.48 4.32
N GLU A 150 -17.86 10.18 3.03
CA GLU A 150 -18.89 10.44 2.00
C GLU A 150 -20.15 9.62 2.21
N ASN A 151 -20.03 8.43 2.82
CA ASN A 151 -21.13 7.52 3.13
C ASN A 151 -21.66 7.68 4.57
N ILE A 152 -21.33 8.79 5.22
CA ILE A 152 -21.85 9.19 6.53
C ILE A 152 -22.53 10.54 6.36
N LEU A 153 -23.85 10.55 6.53
CA LEU A 153 -24.68 11.73 6.34
C LEU A 153 -25.03 12.37 7.69
N ILE A 154 -25.35 13.65 7.66
CA ILE A 154 -25.75 14.43 8.84
C ILE A 154 -27.23 14.80 8.72
N CYS A 155 -28.07 14.18 9.56
CA CYS A 155 -29.50 14.44 9.64
C CYS A 155 -29.82 15.05 11.01
N ASN A 156 -30.29 16.29 11.05
CA ASN A 156 -30.61 17.00 12.29
C ASN A 156 -29.47 16.95 13.33
N GLY A 157 -28.21 17.11 12.88
CA GLY A 157 -27.02 17.02 13.71
C GLY A 157 -26.62 15.61 14.15
N VAL A 158 -27.29 14.56 13.66
CA VAL A 158 -27.00 13.15 13.95
C VAL A 158 -26.29 12.50 12.77
N CYS A 159 -25.18 11.80 13.04
CA CYS A 159 -24.50 11.01 12.03
C CYS A 159 -25.27 9.74 11.70
N LYS A 160 -25.48 9.50 10.43
CA LYS A 160 -26.16 8.31 9.90
C LYS A 160 -25.37 7.68 8.75
N ILE A 161 -25.17 6.38 8.82
CA ILE A 161 -24.42 5.62 7.82
C ILE A 161 -25.37 5.23 6.68
N THR A 162 -24.90 5.36 5.44
CA THR A 162 -25.67 5.07 4.23
C THR A 162 -24.85 4.19 3.26
N ASP A 163 -25.46 3.72 2.18
CA ASP A 163 -24.83 2.96 1.09
C ASP A 163 -24.20 1.61 1.49
N PHE A 164 -24.73 0.97 2.51
CA PHE A 164 -24.18 -0.27 3.09
C PHE A 164 -24.60 -1.56 2.36
N GLY A 165 -25.27 -1.53 1.30
CA GLY A 165 -25.67 -2.74 0.54
C GLY A 165 -25.09 -2.79 -0.86
N LEU A 166 -24.80 -1.63 -1.43
CA LEU A 166 -24.41 -1.50 -2.83
C LEU A 166 -22.96 -1.91 -3.10
N ALA A 167 -22.08 -1.76 -2.12
CA ALA A 167 -20.65 -2.07 -2.27
C ALA A 167 -20.36 -3.55 -2.57
N LYS A 168 -21.18 -4.49 -2.13
CA LYS A 168 -21.04 -5.90 -2.42
C LYS A 168 -21.18 -6.23 -3.90
N ILE A 169 -22.12 -5.59 -4.60
CA ILE A 169 -22.35 -5.74 -6.04
C ILE A 169 -21.12 -5.30 -6.83
N ALA A 170 -20.56 -4.15 -6.48
CA ALA A 170 -19.38 -3.59 -7.14
C ALA A 170 -18.17 -4.52 -7.06
N SER A 171 -17.98 -5.25 -5.96
CA SER A 171 -16.84 -6.15 -5.78
C SER A 171 -16.98 -7.48 -6.53
N GLU A 172 -18.18 -7.99 -6.76
CA GLU A 172 -18.41 -9.26 -7.44
C GLU A 172 -18.37 -9.14 -8.97
N SER A 173 -18.89 -8.03 -9.54
CA SER A 173 -18.89 -7.81 -10.99
C SER A 173 -17.60 -7.19 -11.55
N THR A 174 -16.74 -6.61 -10.72
CA THR A 174 -15.57 -5.83 -11.15
C THR A 174 -14.22 -6.47 -10.88
N ARG A 175 -14.11 -7.78 -10.71
CA ARG A 175 -12.79 -8.45 -10.73
C ARG A 175 -12.01 -8.21 -12.05
N THR A 176 -12.69 -7.76 -13.10
CA THR A 176 -12.10 -7.43 -14.41
C THR A 176 -12.10 -5.93 -14.76
N MET A 177 -12.83 -5.11 -14.05
CA MET A 177 -12.83 -3.66 -14.25
C MET A 177 -12.23 -2.97 -13.02
N SER A 178 -10.89 -2.98 -12.98
CA SER A 178 -10.02 -2.10 -12.19
C SER A 178 -10.75 -1.12 -11.25
N PHE A 179 -10.26 -1.00 -10.04
CA PHE A 179 -10.48 0.09 -9.07
C PHE A 179 -10.32 1.53 -9.65
N LYS A 180 -10.26 1.67 -10.98
CA LYS A 180 -10.09 2.93 -11.69
C LYS A 180 -11.32 3.81 -11.55
N GLY A 181 -11.28 4.72 -10.58
CA GLY A 181 -12.15 5.86 -10.52
C GLY A 181 -13.08 5.98 -9.31
N TYR A 182 -13.03 5.10 -8.33
CA TYR A 182 -13.87 5.16 -7.14
C TYR A 182 -13.04 5.52 -5.91
N GLY A 183 -13.41 6.57 -5.20
CA GLY A 183 -12.73 7.16 -4.05
C GLY A 183 -12.57 6.27 -2.81
N THR A 184 -12.70 4.97 -2.93
CA THR A 184 -12.69 3.98 -1.84
C THR A 184 -11.29 3.56 -1.41
N LEU A 185 -10.27 3.71 -2.28
CA LEU A 185 -8.89 3.29 -2.02
C LEU A 185 -8.34 3.73 -0.64
N PRO A 186 -8.60 4.95 -0.15
CA PRO A 186 -8.12 5.41 1.14
C PRO A 186 -8.62 4.63 2.36
N TYR A 187 -9.67 3.82 2.22
CA TYR A 187 -10.34 3.17 3.36
C TYR A 187 -10.30 1.64 3.31
N ILE A 188 -9.68 1.06 2.28
CA ILE A 188 -9.67 -0.39 2.07
C ILE A 188 -8.80 -1.08 3.11
N ALA A 189 -9.36 -2.04 3.84
CA ALA A 189 -8.64 -2.82 4.83
C ALA A 189 -7.54 -3.70 4.18
N PRO A 190 -6.41 -3.97 4.89
CA PRO A 190 -5.31 -4.77 4.36
C PRO A 190 -5.72 -6.14 3.82
N GLU A 191 -6.64 -6.83 4.47
CA GLU A 191 -7.13 -8.16 4.05
C GLU A 191 -7.97 -8.11 2.78
N ALA A 192 -8.64 -6.99 2.50
CA ALA A 192 -9.41 -6.81 1.26
C ALA A 192 -8.49 -6.79 0.02
N TRP A 193 -7.28 -6.23 0.14
CA TRP A 193 -6.26 -6.27 -0.92
C TRP A 193 -5.75 -7.67 -1.23
N LYS A 194 -5.89 -8.61 -0.28
CA LYS A 194 -5.48 -10.02 -0.43
C LYS A 194 -6.62 -10.91 -0.91
N SER A 195 -7.81 -10.36 -1.17
CA SER A 195 -9.02 -11.13 -1.51
C SER A 195 -9.40 -12.17 -0.45
N GLU A 196 -9.10 -11.89 0.82
CA GLU A 196 -9.52 -12.71 1.96
C GLU A 196 -11.02 -12.57 2.23
N ASN A 197 -11.58 -13.47 3.06
CA ASN A 197 -13.01 -13.48 3.37
C ASN A 197 -13.46 -12.16 4.01
N ASN A 198 -14.63 -11.68 3.59
CA ASN A 198 -15.21 -10.46 4.10
C ASN A 198 -15.73 -10.64 5.52
N THR A 199 -15.21 -9.85 6.43
CA THR A 199 -15.60 -9.86 7.84
C THR A 199 -15.84 -8.46 8.36
N ILE A 200 -16.52 -8.33 9.49
CA ILE A 200 -16.72 -7.05 10.20
C ILE A 200 -15.40 -6.35 10.54
N GLN A 201 -14.29 -7.09 10.55
CA GLN A 201 -12.95 -6.56 10.79
C GLN A 201 -12.53 -5.55 9.72
N MET A 202 -12.98 -5.71 8.46
CA MET A 202 -12.75 -4.73 7.40
C MET A 202 -13.43 -3.40 7.71
N ASP A 203 -14.68 -3.44 8.16
CA ASP A 203 -15.44 -2.24 8.51
C ASP A 203 -14.86 -1.53 9.75
N ILE A 204 -14.35 -2.30 10.74
CA ILE A 204 -13.66 -1.75 11.91
C ILE A 204 -12.40 -0.97 11.48
N TYR A 205 -11.62 -1.52 10.56
CA TYR A 205 -10.43 -0.83 10.03
C TYR A 205 -10.79 0.45 9.30
N SER A 206 -11.74 0.38 8.37
CA SER A 206 -12.19 1.55 7.58
C SER A 206 -12.74 2.65 8.50
N MET A 207 -13.52 2.28 9.52
CA MET A 207 -14.00 3.23 10.53
C MET A 207 -12.88 3.79 11.39
N GLY A 208 -11.84 3.02 11.68
CA GLY A 208 -10.62 3.49 12.34
C GLY A 208 -9.93 4.63 11.58
N ILE A 209 -9.91 4.55 10.23
CA ILE A 209 -9.41 5.64 9.38
C ILE A 209 -10.32 6.88 9.50
N VAL A 210 -11.64 6.70 9.47
CA VAL A 210 -12.60 7.81 9.66
C VAL A 210 -12.40 8.48 11.03
N PHE A 211 -12.22 7.71 12.10
CA PHE A 211 -11.98 8.24 13.44
C PHE A 211 -10.67 9.03 13.51
N TYR A 212 -9.61 8.52 12.89
CA TYR A 212 -8.34 9.23 12.79
C TYR A 212 -8.48 10.56 12.02
N GLN A 213 -9.18 10.53 10.88
CA GLN A 213 -9.41 11.74 10.08
C GLN A 213 -10.23 12.81 10.83
N LEU A 214 -11.22 12.41 11.59
CA LEU A 214 -11.97 13.34 12.45
C LEU A 214 -11.09 13.98 13.52
N ALA A 215 -10.20 13.20 14.14
CA ALA A 215 -9.32 13.68 15.21
C ALA A 215 -8.27 14.67 14.72
N LEU A 216 -7.64 14.43 13.58
CA LEU A 216 -6.50 15.20 13.11
C LEU A 216 -6.76 16.00 11.83
N LEU A 217 -7.94 15.91 11.25
CA LEU A 217 -8.31 16.48 9.94
C LEU A 217 -7.30 16.10 8.84
N ASP A 218 -6.70 14.90 8.98
CA ASP A 218 -5.62 14.40 8.13
C ASP A 218 -5.74 12.89 7.94
N TYR A 219 -5.15 12.37 6.89
CA TYR A 219 -5.14 10.94 6.58
C TYR A 219 -4.01 10.22 7.35
N PRO A 220 -4.20 8.97 7.83
CA PRO A 220 -3.24 8.31 8.72
C PRO A 220 -1.92 7.89 8.07
N TYR A 221 -1.83 7.90 6.75
CA TYR A 221 -0.64 7.47 6.00
C TYR A 221 -0.14 8.54 5.05
N ASP A 222 1.17 8.52 4.76
CA ASP A 222 1.73 9.32 3.68
C ASP A 222 1.56 8.57 2.35
N ILE A 223 0.93 9.22 1.39
CA ILE A 223 0.62 8.67 0.07
C ILE A 223 1.52 9.37 -0.95
N SER A 224 2.41 8.61 -1.58
CA SER A 224 3.38 9.15 -2.55
C SER A 224 2.72 9.60 -3.86
N SER A 225 1.67 8.90 -4.27
CA SER A 225 0.90 9.21 -5.48
C SER A 225 -0.53 8.70 -5.36
N ASN A 226 -1.47 9.37 -6.01
CA ASN A 226 -2.90 9.01 -5.95
C ASN A 226 -3.21 7.83 -6.90
N ASN A 227 -2.61 6.67 -6.63
CA ASN A 227 -2.84 5.44 -7.37
C ASN A 227 -3.05 4.22 -6.45
N GLU A 228 -3.56 3.14 -7.03
CA GLU A 228 -3.88 1.90 -6.32
C GLU A 228 -2.69 1.32 -5.56
N ASN A 229 -1.52 1.27 -6.19
CA ASN A 229 -0.32 0.69 -5.58
C ASN A 229 0.15 1.48 -4.35
N SER A 230 0.10 2.82 -4.39
CA SER A 230 0.47 3.67 -3.25
C SER A 230 -0.47 3.45 -2.06
N TYR A 231 -1.78 3.40 -2.29
CA TYR A 231 -2.75 3.09 -1.23
C TYR A 231 -2.58 1.66 -0.70
N ARG A 232 -2.44 0.68 -1.59
CA ARG A 232 -2.19 -0.71 -1.21
C ARG A 232 -0.95 -0.82 -0.32
N ASN A 233 0.17 -0.22 -0.72
CA ASN A 233 1.40 -0.23 0.06
C ASN A 233 1.22 0.46 1.42
N ALA A 234 0.52 1.59 1.46
CA ALA A 234 0.23 2.30 2.69
C ALA A 234 -0.57 1.44 3.68
N HIS A 235 -1.69 0.85 3.23
CA HIS A 235 -2.53 0.01 4.06
C HIS A 235 -1.84 -1.29 4.49
N MET A 236 -0.99 -1.86 3.62
CA MET A 236 -0.29 -3.11 3.93
C MET A 236 0.94 -2.91 4.82
N PHE A 237 1.70 -1.81 4.62
CA PHE A 237 3.06 -1.73 5.13
C PHE A 237 3.41 -0.44 5.86
N SER A 238 2.75 0.72 5.57
CA SER A 238 3.15 1.99 6.17
C SER A 238 2.71 2.13 7.63
N ARG A 239 3.49 2.87 8.40
CA ARG A 239 3.14 3.23 9.78
C ARG A 239 2.08 4.34 9.79
N ILE A 240 1.28 4.35 10.85
CA ILE A 240 0.37 5.46 11.13
C ILE A 240 1.22 6.65 11.54
N LYS A 241 1.03 7.78 10.86
CA LYS A 241 1.73 9.03 11.18
C LYS A 241 1.07 9.77 12.33
N ARG A 242 1.79 10.77 12.92
CA ARG A 242 1.26 11.71 13.92
C ARG A 242 0.56 11.05 15.12
N THR A 243 1.07 9.92 15.60
CA THR A 243 0.48 9.19 16.74
C THR A 243 0.52 9.97 18.04
N ASP A 244 1.54 10.84 18.22
CA ASP A 244 1.63 11.70 19.41
C ASP A 244 0.63 12.85 19.35
N ASP A 245 0.37 13.43 18.16
CA ASP A 245 -0.69 14.42 17.98
C ASP A 245 -2.06 13.80 18.28
N LEU A 246 -2.28 12.55 17.86
CA LEU A 246 -3.50 11.81 18.16
C LEU A 246 -3.70 11.64 19.67
N LYS A 247 -2.64 11.31 20.41
CA LYS A 247 -2.65 11.22 21.88
C LYS A 247 -2.90 12.57 22.54
N ASN A 248 -2.28 13.64 22.04
CA ASN A 248 -2.47 14.99 22.54
C ASN A 248 -3.90 15.49 22.36
N THR A 249 -4.53 15.15 21.22
CA THR A 249 -5.91 15.55 20.91
C THR A 249 -6.94 14.77 21.72
N LEU A 250 -6.79 13.45 21.83
CA LEU A 250 -7.81 12.54 22.36
C LEU A 250 -7.53 12.04 23.78
N GLY A 251 -6.27 12.10 24.22
CA GLY A 251 -5.78 11.36 25.37
C GLY A 251 -5.40 9.92 25.02
N SER A 252 -4.65 9.26 25.91
CA SER A 252 -4.06 7.94 25.65
C SER A 252 -5.09 6.86 25.30
N ASP A 253 -6.25 6.84 25.98
CA ASP A 253 -7.24 5.76 25.85
C ASP A 253 -7.92 5.76 24.49
N LEU A 254 -8.43 6.92 24.05
CA LEU A 254 -9.10 7.04 22.74
C LEU A 254 -8.10 6.93 21.58
N ALA A 255 -6.88 7.44 21.76
CA ALA A 255 -5.82 7.26 20.78
C ALA A 255 -5.47 5.77 20.62
N SER A 256 -5.32 5.04 21.74
CA SER A 256 -5.05 3.60 21.73
C SER A 256 -6.18 2.80 21.08
N LEU A 257 -7.43 3.18 21.31
CA LEU A 257 -8.59 2.58 20.65
C LEU A 257 -8.49 2.70 19.12
N ILE A 258 -8.22 3.92 18.60
CA ILE A 258 -8.08 4.14 17.16
C ILE A 258 -6.92 3.34 16.59
N LEU A 259 -5.77 3.32 17.27
CA LEU A 259 -4.62 2.52 16.86
C LEU A 259 -4.90 1.02 16.87
N ALA A 260 -5.72 0.54 17.81
CA ALA A 260 -6.17 -0.84 17.85
C ALA A 260 -7.15 -1.19 16.71
N MET A 261 -8.03 -0.26 16.30
CA MET A 261 -8.89 -0.40 15.12
C MET A 261 -8.07 -0.46 13.82
N LEU A 262 -6.94 0.26 13.75
CA LEU A 262 -6.06 0.35 12.58
C LEU A 262 -4.98 -0.74 12.52
N GLN A 263 -5.01 -1.74 13.41
CA GLN A 263 -4.09 -2.88 13.33
C GLN A 263 -4.26 -3.63 12.02
N LYS A 264 -3.14 -3.85 11.32
CA LYS A 264 -3.14 -4.50 10.01
C LYS A 264 -3.49 -6.00 10.09
N PRO A 265 -2.90 -6.78 11.02
CA PRO A 265 -3.35 -8.15 11.28
C PRO A 265 -4.72 -8.16 11.95
N THR A 266 -5.68 -8.87 11.35
CA THR A 266 -7.07 -8.95 11.86
C THR A 266 -7.15 -9.51 13.28
N GLN A 267 -6.23 -10.43 13.66
CA GLN A 267 -6.18 -11.03 14.99
C GLN A 267 -5.81 -10.03 16.11
N LYS A 268 -5.12 -8.94 15.75
CA LYS A 268 -4.68 -7.89 16.68
C LYS A 268 -5.63 -6.69 16.70
N ARG A 269 -6.55 -6.62 15.73
CA ARG A 269 -7.55 -5.56 15.63
C ARG A 269 -8.63 -5.76 16.67
N MET A 270 -9.33 -4.68 17.05
CA MET A 270 -10.55 -4.73 17.88
C MET A 270 -11.51 -5.79 17.33
N LYS A 271 -12.07 -6.62 18.21
CA LYS A 271 -12.82 -7.82 17.78
C LYS A 271 -14.29 -7.51 17.46
N SER A 272 -14.88 -6.54 18.13
CA SER A 272 -16.29 -6.23 17.97
C SER A 272 -16.61 -4.75 18.22
N TRP A 273 -17.77 -4.30 17.77
CA TRP A 273 -18.30 -2.98 18.04
C TRP A 273 -18.69 -2.77 19.50
N GLU A 274 -19.04 -3.85 20.21
CA GLU A 274 -19.32 -3.85 21.65
C GLU A 274 -18.07 -3.49 22.47
N GLU A 275 -16.92 -4.04 22.11
CA GLU A 275 -15.63 -3.67 22.73
C GLU A 275 -15.29 -2.20 22.48
N ILE A 276 -15.49 -1.72 21.25
CA ILE A 276 -15.25 -0.32 20.87
C ILE A 276 -16.20 0.59 21.67
N GLU A 277 -17.49 0.27 21.77
CA GLU A 277 -18.45 1.07 22.53
C GLU A 277 -18.10 1.14 24.01
N LYS A 278 -17.75 0.01 24.65
CA LYS A 278 -17.32 -0.01 26.06
C LYS A 278 -16.13 0.92 26.32
N GLN A 279 -15.12 0.88 25.47
CA GLN A 279 -13.97 1.79 25.60
C GLN A 279 -14.35 3.26 25.37
N LEU A 280 -15.23 3.57 24.42
CA LEU A 280 -15.73 4.91 24.19
C LEU A 280 -16.53 5.45 25.38
N ARG A 281 -17.30 4.59 26.08
CA ARG A 281 -18.09 4.99 27.25
C ARG A 281 -17.25 5.13 28.52
N ASN A 282 -15.99 4.68 28.53
CA ASN A 282 -15.18 4.53 29.74
C ASN A 282 -15.90 3.71 30.82
N GLU A 283 -16.68 2.72 30.40
CA GLU A 283 -17.32 1.80 31.34
C GLU A 283 -16.22 0.95 31.99
N PRO A 284 -16.05 0.99 33.34
CA PRO A 284 -15.08 0.13 33.97
C PRO A 284 -15.46 -1.33 33.69
N LEU A 285 -14.49 -2.11 33.31
CA LEU A 285 -14.60 -3.57 33.42
C LEU A 285 -15.01 -3.84 34.86
N GLU A 286 -16.12 -4.53 35.08
CA GLU A 286 -16.74 -4.76 36.40
C GLU A 286 -15.70 -4.97 37.48
N SER A 287 -15.77 -4.14 38.51
CA SER A 287 -14.82 -4.06 39.62
C SER A 287 -14.82 -5.33 40.46
N ILE A 288 -13.73 -6.03 40.43
CA ILE A 288 -13.31 -6.90 41.54
C ILE A 288 -12.27 -6.13 42.35
N GLY A 289 -12.46 -6.00 43.65
CA GLY A 289 -11.86 -5.15 44.66
C GLY A 289 -10.37 -4.77 44.56
N ASP A 290 -9.88 -3.90 45.47
CA ASP A 290 -8.58 -3.18 45.48
C ASP A 290 -7.31 -3.92 45.01
N LEU A 291 -7.25 -5.24 45.10
CA LEU A 291 -6.17 -6.08 44.55
C LEU A 291 -6.16 -6.04 43.01
N SER A 292 -7.33 -5.86 42.41
CA SER A 292 -7.53 -5.80 40.94
C SER A 292 -6.88 -4.54 40.33
N ASN A 293 -6.84 -3.42 41.06
CA ASN A 293 -6.20 -2.20 40.55
C ASN A 293 -4.68 -2.35 40.46
N ILE A 294 -4.06 -3.06 41.40
CA ILE A 294 -2.61 -3.35 41.38
C ILE A 294 -2.29 -4.38 40.29
N VAL A 295 -3.14 -5.39 40.14
CA VAL A 295 -3.03 -6.41 39.08
C VAL A 295 -3.26 -5.78 37.70
N ASN A 296 -4.25 -4.89 37.57
CA ASN A 296 -4.51 -4.17 36.30
C ASN A 296 -3.39 -3.19 35.96
N LEU A 297 -2.77 -2.53 36.96
CA LEU A 297 -1.57 -1.70 36.74
C LEU A 297 -0.36 -2.53 36.29
N ALA A 298 -0.18 -3.71 36.88
CA ALA A 298 0.87 -4.67 36.52
C ALA A 298 0.61 -5.30 35.14
N ILE A 299 -0.65 -5.65 34.84
CA ILE A 299 -1.10 -6.14 33.54
C ILE A 299 -0.96 -5.02 32.49
N GLY A 300 -1.34 -3.78 32.80
CA GLY A 300 -1.16 -2.62 31.91
C GLY A 300 0.30 -2.40 31.54
N LYS A 301 1.21 -2.43 32.51
CA LYS A 301 2.66 -2.34 32.26
C LYS A 301 3.21 -3.55 31.47
N LYS A 302 2.68 -4.73 31.71
CA LYS A 302 3.05 -5.94 30.94
C LYS A 302 2.53 -5.86 29.52
N ILE A 303 1.29 -5.42 29.32
CA ILE A 303 0.70 -5.20 28.00
C ILE A 303 1.46 -4.10 27.24
N GLU A 304 1.88 -3.00 27.91
CA GLU A 304 2.74 -1.98 27.29
C GLU A 304 4.11 -2.55 26.87
N ALA A 305 4.74 -3.34 27.72
CA ALA A 305 6.02 -3.99 27.41
C ALA A 305 5.89 -5.01 26.30
N ASP A 306 4.85 -5.86 26.34
CA ASP A 306 4.56 -6.87 25.32
C ASP A 306 4.15 -6.19 23.99
N THR A 307 3.39 -5.10 24.04
CA THR A 307 3.01 -4.31 22.86
C THR A 307 4.24 -3.65 22.23
N LYS A 308 5.15 -3.13 23.05
CA LYS A 308 6.41 -2.52 22.58
C LYS A 308 7.35 -3.56 21.96
N HIS A 309 7.44 -4.72 22.56
CA HIS A 309 8.23 -5.84 22.03
C HIS A 309 7.60 -6.40 20.75
N GLN A 310 6.29 -6.55 20.70
CA GLN A 310 5.58 -6.97 19.49
C GLN A 310 5.64 -5.93 18.37
N GLN A 311 5.57 -4.63 18.69
CA GLN A 311 5.80 -3.57 17.72
C GLN A 311 7.22 -3.64 17.12
N GLN A 312 8.23 -3.94 17.91
CA GLN A 312 9.59 -4.15 17.41
C GLN A 312 9.67 -5.34 16.45
N ILE A 313 9.06 -6.48 16.80
CA ILE A 313 9.01 -7.66 15.94
C ILE A 313 8.21 -7.38 14.65
N GLU A 314 7.14 -6.62 14.73
CA GLU A 314 6.35 -6.22 13.55
C GLU A 314 7.11 -5.26 12.65
N ASP A 315 7.83 -4.30 13.23
CA ASP A 315 8.69 -3.38 12.51
C ASP A 315 9.82 -4.12 11.78
N GLU A 316 10.43 -5.11 12.43
CA GLU A 316 11.44 -5.97 11.81
C GLU A 316 10.85 -6.83 10.69
N ASN A 317 9.69 -7.43 10.92
CA ASN A 317 8.98 -8.21 9.90
C ASN A 317 8.53 -7.35 8.72
N LEU A 318 8.09 -6.11 8.97
CA LEU A 318 7.71 -5.16 7.94
C LEU A 318 8.92 -4.79 7.07
N LYS A 319 10.03 -4.40 7.70
CA LYS A 319 11.29 -4.11 7.00
C LYS A 319 11.78 -5.31 6.18
N ARG A 320 11.65 -6.52 6.75
CA ARG A 320 12.03 -7.74 6.04
C ARG A 320 11.18 -7.97 4.78
N ARG A 321 9.87 -7.74 4.85
CA ARG A 321 8.97 -7.85 3.69
C ARG A 321 9.23 -6.78 2.63
N GLU A 322 9.53 -5.55 3.04
CA GLU A 322 9.92 -4.48 2.12
C GLU A 322 11.21 -4.83 1.37
N ILE A 323 12.19 -5.35 2.10
CA ILE A 323 13.45 -5.83 1.52
C ILE A 323 13.20 -7.00 0.56
N GLU A 324 12.40 -7.99 0.97
CA GLU A 324 12.06 -9.15 0.14
C GLU A 324 11.34 -8.74 -1.15
N TYR A 325 10.38 -7.80 -1.05
CA TYR A 325 9.69 -7.26 -2.20
C TYR A 325 10.65 -6.53 -3.17
N TYR A 326 11.52 -5.68 -2.65
CA TYR A 326 12.53 -4.97 -3.43
C TYR A 326 13.52 -5.94 -4.10
N CYS A 327 13.98 -6.94 -3.37
CA CYS A 327 14.85 -7.98 -3.91
C CYS A 327 14.19 -8.77 -5.04
N ASN A 328 12.92 -9.15 -4.87
CA ASN A 328 12.17 -9.85 -5.91
C ASN A 328 11.95 -8.98 -7.16
N LEU A 329 11.74 -7.68 -6.98
CA LEU A 329 11.60 -6.75 -8.09
C LEU A 329 12.88 -6.67 -8.93
N VAL A 330 14.05 -6.52 -8.30
CA VAL A 330 15.34 -6.49 -8.98
C VAL A 330 15.65 -7.84 -9.62
N LYS A 331 15.32 -8.94 -8.92
CA LYS A 331 15.46 -10.30 -9.44
C LYS A 331 14.66 -10.52 -10.72
N ASN A 332 13.39 -10.10 -10.73
CA ASN A 332 12.54 -10.24 -11.92
C ASN A 332 13.11 -9.46 -13.11
N GLN A 333 13.64 -8.25 -12.89
CA GLN A 333 14.31 -7.48 -13.95
C GLN A 333 15.60 -8.14 -14.43
N PHE A 334 16.35 -8.78 -13.53
CA PHE A 334 17.53 -9.56 -13.88
C PHE A 334 17.14 -10.81 -14.69
N GLU A 335 16.15 -11.57 -14.24
CA GLU A 335 15.70 -12.79 -14.90
C GLU A 335 15.15 -12.51 -16.30
N SER A 336 14.35 -11.46 -16.47
CA SER A 336 13.75 -11.11 -17.77
C SER A 336 14.75 -10.62 -18.84
N VAL A 337 15.95 -10.19 -18.44
CA VAL A 337 16.94 -9.66 -19.37
C VAL A 337 18.17 -10.56 -19.47
N ILE A 338 18.74 -10.92 -18.31
CA ILE A 338 20.03 -11.61 -18.28
C ILE A 338 19.84 -13.13 -18.32
N VAL A 339 18.94 -13.67 -17.49
CA VAL A 339 18.69 -15.12 -17.46
C VAL A 339 18.10 -15.61 -18.77
N GLU A 340 17.13 -14.88 -19.32
CA GLU A 340 16.52 -15.19 -20.61
C GLU A 340 17.57 -15.28 -21.74
N PHE A 341 18.52 -14.35 -21.76
CA PHE A 341 19.64 -14.40 -22.73
C PHE A 341 20.46 -15.70 -22.61
N PHE A 342 20.85 -16.10 -21.40
CA PHE A 342 21.64 -17.32 -21.20
C PHE A 342 20.85 -18.60 -21.45
N GLU A 343 19.55 -18.60 -21.20
CA GLU A 343 18.67 -19.70 -21.56
C GLU A 343 18.53 -19.84 -23.08
N GLN A 344 18.38 -18.73 -23.80
CA GLN A 344 18.37 -18.72 -25.27
C GLN A 344 19.71 -19.21 -25.82
N PHE A 345 20.84 -18.73 -25.30
CA PHE A 345 22.17 -19.21 -25.68
C PHE A 345 22.30 -20.72 -25.47
N THR A 346 21.88 -21.23 -24.31
CA THR A 346 21.95 -22.66 -23.98
C THR A 346 21.11 -23.51 -24.93
N ASN A 347 19.92 -23.06 -25.28
CA ASN A 347 19.02 -23.73 -26.20
C ASN A 347 19.63 -23.78 -27.61
N GLU A 348 20.14 -22.67 -28.11
CA GLU A 348 20.78 -22.57 -29.43
C GLU A 348 22.03 -23.46 -29.51
N TYR A 349 22.92 -23.39 -28.51
CA TYR A 349 24.10 -24.25 -28.42
C TYR A 349 23.72 -25.73 -28.46
N ASN A 350 22.71 -26.13 -27.68
CA ASN A 350 22.27 -27.51 -27.56
C ASN A 350 21.54 -28.05 -28.79
N ASN A 351 21.03 -27.16 -29.66
CA ASN A 351 20.44 -27.55 -30.93
C ASN A 351 21.50 -28.06 -31.93
N HIS A 352 22.75 -27.65 -31.78
CA HIS A 352 23.86 -28.02 -32.65
C HIS A 352 24.68 -29.21 -32.13
N LEU A 353 24.44 -29.69 -30.90
CA LEU A 353 25.22 -30.76 -30.27
C LEU A 353 24.34 -31.89 -29.73
N ALA A 354 24.87 -33.13 -29.78
CA ALA A 354 24.20 -34.31 -29.25
C ALA A 354 25.02 -34.98 -28.14
N GLY A 355 24.35 -35.61 -27.17
CA GLY A 355 25.01 -36.40 -26.12
C GLY A 355 25.41 -35.61 -24.86
N ASN A 356 26.55 -35.97 -24.26
CA ASN A 356 27.02 -35.41 -22.99
C ASN A 356 27.70 -34.03 -23.12
N ASP A 357 27.89 -33.52 -24.33
CA ASP A 357 28.57 -32.26 -24.61
C ASP A 357 27.61 -31.06 -24.58
N LYS A 358 26.38 -31.27 -24.08
CA LYS A 358 25.37 -30.21 -23.94
C LYS A 358 25.74 -29.20 -22.89
N CYS A 359 25.61 -27.94 -23.24
CA CYS A 359 25.71 -26.82 -22.32
C CYS A 359 24.58 -26.86 -21.29
N LYS A 360 24.86 -26.41 -20.08
CA LYS A 360 23.87 -26.28 -18.98
C LYS A 360 23.92 -24.88 -18.43
N PHE A 361 22.73 -24.34 -18.20
CA PHE A 361 22.54 -23.10 -17.45
C PHE A 361 21.68 -23.39 -16.23
N GLU A 362 22.20 -23.15 -15.05
CA GLU A 362 21.51 -23.51 -13.82
C GLU A 362 21.73 -22.48 -12.70
N SER A 363 20.75 -22.37 -11.83
CA SER A 363 20.83 -21.56 -10.63
C SER A 363 21.78 -22.22 -9.60
N ASN A 364 22.77 -21.49 -9.11
CA ASN A 364 23.72 -22.00 -8.13
C ASN A 364 23.17 -21.84 -6.69
N VAL A 365 22.21 -22.69 -6.32
CA VAL A 365 21.51 -22.68 -5.03
C VAL A 365 22.48 -22.82 -3.83
N LYS A 366 23.65 -23.43 -4.01
CA LYS A 366 24.64 -23.65 -2.93
C LYS A 366 25.30 -22.35 -2.45
N LYS A 367 25.27 -21.27 -3.25
CA LYS A 367 25.84 -19.96 -2.91
C LYS A 367 24.84 -18.97 -2.32
N LEU A 368 23.55 -19.30 -2.28
CA LEU A 368 22.48 -18.42 -1.75
C LEU A 368 22.59 -18.26 -0.23
N LYS A 369 23.27 -17.22 0.24
CA LYS A 369 23.41 -16.90 1.67
C LYS A 369 22.43 -15.83 2.15
N SER A 370 21.77 -15.07 1.25
CA SER A 370 20.89 -13.95 1.61
C SER A 370 19.87 -13.68 0.50
N MET A 371 18.75 -13.04 0.83
CA MET A 371 17.66 -12.68 -0.12
C MET A 371 18.09 -11.69 -1.20
N ASP A 372 19.17 -10.95 -0.97
CA ASP A 372 19.69 -9.90 -1.85
C ASP A 372 20.81 -10.40 -2.78
N HIS A 373 21.03 -11.73 -2.85
CA HIS A 373 22.07 -12.33 -3.66
C HIS A 373 21.56 -13.56 -4.39
N PHE A 374 21.72 -13.61 -5.72
CA PHE A 374 21.40 -14.77 -6.56
C PHE A 374 22.56 -15.05 -7.52
N SER A 375 22.77 -16.34 -7.81
CA SER A 375 23.89 -16.80 -8.59
C SER A 375 23.43 -17.86 -9.59
N TYR A 376 23.96 -17.74 -10.82
CA TYR A 376 23.74 -18.66 -11.91
C TYR A 376 25.09 -19.10 -12.49
N GLN A 377 25.11 -20.24 -13.14
CA GLN A 377 26.31 -20.75 -13.80
C GLN A 377 25.96 -21.28 -15.19
N LEU A 378 26.71 -20.85 -16.19
CA LEU A 378 26.72 -21.43 -17.51
C LEU A 378 27.90 -22.39 -17.60
N ILE A 379 27.63 -23.67 -17.84
CA ILE A 379 28.63 -24.75 -17.97
C ILE A 379 28.69 -25.16 -19.42
N ILE A 380 29.83 -24.90 -20.07
CA ILE A 380 30.13 -25.35 -21.43
C ILE A 380 31.18 -26.44 -21.33
N PRO A 381 30.82 -27.74 -21.46
CA PRO A 381 31.71 -28.84 -21.24
C PRO A 381 33.00 -28.73 -22.10
N SER A 382 34.15 -28.99 -21.47
CA SER A 382 35.47 -28.95 -22.12
C SER A 382 35.90 -27.57 -22.67
N VAL A 383 35.14 -26.51 -22.37
CA VAL A 383 35.44 -25.14 -22.81
C VAL A 383 35.66 -24.23 -21.61
N THR A 384 34.57 -23.86 -20.90
CA THR A 384 34.64 -22.97 -19.74
C THR A 384 33.38 -23.02 -18.90
N ASN A 385 33.46 -22.59 -17.64
CA ASN A 385 32.34 -22.26 -16.80
C ASN A 385 32.26 -20.74 -16.62
N ILE A 386 31.09 -20.16 -16.77
CA ILE A 386 30.84 -18.73 -16.54
C ILE A 386 29.94 -18.58 -15.34
N ASP A 387 30.47 -17.96 -14.29
CA ASP A 387 29.74 -17.61 -13.08
C ASP A 387 29.07 -16.23 -13.27
N ILE A 388 27.80 -16.13 -12.89
CA ILE A 388 27.00 -14.91 -12.94
C ILE A 388 26.45 -14.68 -11.53
N GLU A 389 26.99 -13.71 -10.83
CA GLU A 389 26.60 -13.37 -9.46
C GLU A 389 25.91 -12.00 -9.44
N CYS A 390 24.64 -11.95 -9.04
CA CYS A 390 23.87 -10.72 -8.89
C CYS A 390 23.67 -10.38 -7.41
N LYS A 391 24.01 -9.16 -7.06
CA LYS A 391 23.76 -8.56 -5.75
C LYS A 391 22.77 -7.41 -5.90
N VAL A 392 21.67 -7.48 -5.14
CA VAL A 392 20.72 -6.37 -5.00
C VAL A 392 21.32 -5.31 -4.09
N ILE A 393 21.28 -4.05 -4.52
CA ILE A 393 21.73 -2.92 -3.73
C ILE A 393 20.51 -2.31 -3.04
N LEU A 394 20.39 -2.61 -1.75
CA LEU A 394 19.30 -2.07 -0.94
C LEU A 394 19.48 -0.56 -0.70
N PRO A 395 18.42 0.22 -0.63
CA PRO A 395 18.49 1.63 -0.27
C PRO A 395 19.20 1.84 1.06
N ASN A 396 20.17 2.79 1.09
CA ASN A 396 20.96 3.13 2.27
C ASN A 396 21.71 1.93 2.90
N SER A 397 22.21 0.99 2.08
CA SER A 397 22.96 -0.19 2.54
C SER A 397 24.47 0.01 2.57
N PHE A 398 24.97 1.09 2.03
CA PHE A 398 26.39 1.46 2.05
C PHE A 398 26.67 2.51 3.12
N THR A 399 27.86 2.47 3.70
CA THR A 399 28.30 3.44 4.71
C THR A 399 29.54 4.18 4.25
N ARG A 400 29.67 5.46 4.60
CA ARG A 400 30.87 6.25 4.43
C ARG A 400 31.07 7.20 5.59
N LEU A 401 32.34 7.48 5.88
CA LEU A 401 32.70 8.51 6.86
C LEU A 401 32.70 9.88 6.18
N VAL A 402 31.98 10.83 6.76
CA VAL A 402 31.97 12.25 6.33
C VAL A 402 32.49 13.13 7.47
N ASP A 403 33.24 14.17 7.10
CA ASP A 403 33.68 15.17 8.07
C ASP A 403 32.46 15.95 8.58
N VAL A 404 32.36 16.10 9.90
CA VAL A 404 31.33 16.95 10.52
C VAL A 404 31.88 18.35 10.61
N ASP A 405 31.20 19.34 10.04
CA ASP A 405 31.53 20.74 10.19
C ASP A 405 31.63 21.09 11.67
N ARG A 406 32.75 21.71 12.07
CA ARG A 406 33.01 22.09 13.44
C ARG A 406 31.99 23.13 13.90
N VAL A 407 31.00 22.71 14.68
CA VAL A 407 30.25 23.63 15.51
C VAL A 407 31.20 24.06 16.65
N TYR A 408 31.61 25.31 16.63
CA TYR A 408 32.45 25.91 17.67
C TYR A 408 31.76 25.73 19.04
N GLY A 409 32.38 25.02 19.95
CA GLY A 409 32.00 25.13 21.36
C GLY A 409 32.10 23.95 22.30
N THR A 410 32.83 22.84 22.07
CA THR A 410 33.19 21.93 23.19
C THR A 410 34.51 21.20 22.90
N SER A 411 35.46 21.40 23.81
CA SER A 411 36.80 20.82 23.77
C SER A 411 36.85 19.42 24.41
N ASN A 412 37.09 18.38 23.65
CA ASN A 412 37.78 17.16 24.12
C ASN A 412 38.65 16.61 23.00
N ILE A 413 39.99 16.66 23.20
CA ILE A 413 41.03 16.55 22.17
C ILE A 413 41.57 15.12 22.01
N TYR A 414 41.00 14.10 22.63
CA TYR A 414 41.62 12.76 22.73
C TYR A 414 40.89 11.61 22.04
N ASP A 415 39.89 11.87 21.21
CA ASP A 415 39.24 10.80 20.44
C ASP A 415 39.66 10.88 18.97
N SER A 416 40.32 9.84 18.46
CA SER A 416 40.81 9.74 17.06
C SER A 416 39.66 9.74 16.02
N ASN A 417 38.40 9.61 16.46
CA ASN A 417 37.21 9.71 15.65
C ASN A 417 36.52 11.09 15.73
N TYR A 418 37.18 12.06 16.35
CA TYR A 418 36.67 13.42 16.53
C TYR A 418 36.54 14.12 15.17
N GLY A 419 35.31 14.31 14.70
CA GLY A 419 35.01 15.03 13.47
C GLY A 419 34.57 14.18 12.29
N LYS A 420 34.39 12.86 12.44
CA LYS A 420 33.85 11.99 11.39
C LYS A 420 32.56 11.32 11.84
N ARG A 421 31.54 11.40 11.00
CA ARG A 421 30.24 10.73 11.20
C ARG A 421 30.05 9.70 10.10
N GLU A 422 29.65 8.48 10.49
CA GLU A 422 29.22 7.46 9.55
C GLU A 422 27.82 7.81 9.03
N ILE A 423 27.66 7.88 7.71
CA ILE A 423 26.38 8.05 7.06
C ILE A 423 26.05 6.85 6.17
N PHE A 424 24.78 6.48 6.17
CA PHE A 424 24.24 5.47 5.25
C PHE A 424 23.84 6.15 3.94
N TYR A 425 24.11 5.50 2.82
CA TYR A 425 23.75 6.03 1.51
C TYR A 425 23.49 4.91 0.49
N THR A 426 22.84 5.26 -0.60
CA THR A 426 22.69 4.41 -1.78
C THR A 426 23.68 4.86 -2.84
N PRO A 427 24.54 3.98 -3.38
CA PRO A 427 25.45 4.31 -4.47
C PRO A 427 24.68 4.83 -5.69
N LYS A 428 25.30 5.78 -6.41
CA LYS A 428 24.65 6.44 -7.57
C LYS A 428 25.53 6.42 -8.80
N TYR A 429 24.89 6.25 -9.95
CA TYR A 429 25.46 6.48 -11.26
C TYR A 429 24.69 7.58 -11.97
N LYS A 430 25.35 8.63 -12.45
CA LYS A 430 24.74 9.83 -13.08
C LYS A 430 23.56 10.39 -12.25
N ASN A 431 23.74 10.51 -10.94
CA ASN A 431 22.76 11.00 -9.95
C ASN A 431 21.53 10.08 -9.75
N LYS A 432 21.47 8.91 -10.35
CA LYS A 432 20.41 7.91 -10.16
C LYS A 432 20.90 6.77 -9.27
N ASN A 433 20.02 6.22 -8.44
CA ASN A 433 20.38 5.14 -7.53
C ASN A 433 20.72 3.86 -8.32
N ILE A 434 21.68 3.11 -7.80
CA ILE A 434 22.00 1.78 -8.30
C ILE A 434 21.14 0.77 -7.54
N MET A 435 20.46 -0.11 -8.27
CA MET A 435 19.56 -1.14 -7.73
C MET A 435 20.21 -2.52 -7.72
N GLY A 436 21.10 -2.80 -8.66
CA GLY A 436 21.74 -4.12 -8.80
C GLY A 436 23.14 -4.03 -9.36
N TRP A 437 23.97 -4.96 -8.94
CA TRP A 437 25.35 -5.16 -9.39
C TRP A 437 25.56 -6.60 -9.77
N VAL A 438 26.08 -6.87 -10.97
CA VAL A 438 26.32 -8.23 -11.47
C VAL A 438 27.80 -8.41 -11.82
N GLU A 439 28.36 -9.52 -11.40
CA GLU A 439 29.66 -10.01 -11.81
C GLU A 439 29.45 -11.17 -12.79
N VAL A 440 30.02 -11.06 -13.98
CA VAL A 440 30.03 -12.13 -15.01
C VAL A 440 31.47 -12.48 -15.28
N LYS A 441 31.90 -13.69 -14.93
CA LYS A 441 33.31 -14.09 -15.08
C LYS A 441 33.48 -15.58 -15.37
N ASN A 442 34.57 -15.92 -16.04
CA ASN A 442 34.96 -17.30 -16.27
C ASN A 442 35.92 -17.83 -15.17
N GLU A 443 36.33 -19.08 -15.28
CA GLU A 443 37.25 -19.77 -14.34
C GLU A 443 38.62 -19.09 -14.20
N ASN A 444 39.04 -18.30 -15.18
CA ASN A 444 40.30 -17.58 -15.17
C ASN A 444 40.20 -16.15 -14.60
N ASP A 445 39.08 -15.81 -13.97
CA ASP A 445 38.73 -14.48 -13.46
C ASP A 445 38.67 -13.38 -14.56
N PHE A 446 38.56 -13.76 -15.83
CA PHE A 446 38.18 -12.81 -16.89
C PHE A 446 36.68 -12.51 -16.81
N GLY A 447 36.32 -11.22 -16.96
CA GLY A 447 34.91 -10.87 -16.83
C GLY A 447 34.61 -9.40 -17.03
N PHE A 448 33.33 -9.10 -16.84
CA PHE A 448 32.76 -7.75 -16.90
C PHE A 448 31.65 -7.61 -15.86
N ASN A 449 31.21 -6.38 -15.61
CA ASN A 449 30.10 -6.12 -14.70
C ASN A 449 28.86 -5.64 -15.41
N LEU A 450 27.69 -5.89 -14.83
CA LEU A 450 26.44 -5.25 -15.22
C LEU A 450 25.94 -4.39 -14.06
N LEU A 451 25.30 -3.29 -14.40
CA LEU A 451 24.80 -2.29 -13.47
C LEU A 451 23.34 -2.02 -13.78
N LEU A 452 22.45 -2.22 -12.79
CA LEU A 452 21.04 -1.79 -12.88
C LEU A 452 20.90 -0.42 -12.23
N VAL A 453 20.50 0.58 -13.02
CA VAL A 453 20.36 1.98 -12.60
C VAL A 453 18.89 2.36 -12.60
N GLN A 454 18.38 2.85 -11.49
CA GLN A 454 16.99 3.26 -11.33
C GLN A 454 16.61 4.36 -12.32
N THR A 455 15.54 4.17 -13.08
CA THR A 455 14.98 5.15 -14.01
C THR A 455 13.63 5.68 -13.55
N GLU A 456 12.79 4.78 -13.01
CA GLU A 456 11.51 5.06 -12.38
C GLU A 456 11.49 4.50 -10.96
N GLU A 457 10.43 4.75 -10.19
CA GLU A 457 10.35 4.38 -8.77
C GLU A 457 10.69 2.91 -8.50
N MET A 458 10.39 2.01 -9.44
CA MET A 458 10.49 0.55 -9.29
C MET A 458 11.28 -0.15 -10.41
N TYR A 459 11.73 0.57 -11.43
CA TYR A 459 12.39 0.00 -12.61
C TYR A 459 13.73 0.68 -12.87
N GLY A 460 14.61 -0.02 -13.58
CA GLY A 460 15.91 0.49 -13.95
C GLY A 460 16.35 0.05 -15.34
N ASP A 461 17.34 0.75 -15.87
CA ASP A 461 18.03 0.38 -17.10
C ASP A 461 19.32 -0.34 -16.79
N TRP A 462 19.64 -1.36 -17.58
CA TRP A 462 20.88 -2.09 -17.51
C TRP A 462 21.99 -1.41 -18.28
N PHE A 463 23.20 -1.47 -17.71
CA PHE A 463 24.45 -1.02 -18.34
C PHE A 463 25.49 -2.13 -18.25
N ILE A 464 26.37 -2.22 -19.25
CA ILE A 464 27.51 -3.14 -19.29
C ILE A 464 28.79 -2.34 -19.02
N LEU A 465 29.59 -2.82 -18.08
CA LEU A 465 30.88 -2.21 -17.70
C LEU A 465 32.02 -3.16 -18.09
N ARG A 466 32.90 -2.69 -18.97
CA ARG A 466 34.15 -3.37 -19.25
C ARG A 466 35.30 -2.66 -18.55
N ASN A 467 35.95 -3.37 -17.64
CA ASN A 467 37.00 -2.82 -16.79
C ASN A 467 38.38 -3.11 -17.34
N LYS A 468 39.28 -2.15 -17.22
CA LYS A 468 40.67 -2.24 -17.66
C LYS A 468 41.58 -1.45 -16.74
N ASN A 469 42.89 -1.79 -16.74
CA ASN A 469 43.89 -1.03 -16.02
C ASN A 469 44.10 0.35 -16.68
N SER A 470 44.28 1.40 -15.86
CA SER A 470 44.67 2.71 -16.38
C SER A 470 46.18 2.77 -16.61
N MET A 471 46.65 3.72 -17.45
CA MET A 471 48.10 3.93 -17.66
C MET A 471 48.86 4.28 -16.36
N ILE A 472 48.20 4.84 -15.36
CA ILE A 472 48.76 5.20 -14.07
C ILE A 472 49.09 3.95 -13.26
N TYR A 473 48.30 2.88 -13.39
CA TYR A 473 48.51 1.63 -12.66
C TYR A 473 49.75 0.85 -13.16
N MET A 474 50.04 0.91 -14.46
CA MET A 474 51.17 0.18 -15.06
C MET A 474 52.56 0.58 -14.54
N THR A 475 52.62 1.69 -13.78
CA THR A 475 53.91 2.19 -13.25
C THR A 475 54.17 1.84 -11.78
N GLN A 476 53.20 1.30 -11.02
CA GLN A 476 53.30 1.19 -9.57
C GLN A 476 52.93 -0.16 -8.90
N SER A 477 52.27 -1.11 -9.59
CA SER A 477 51.83 -2.40 -9.02
C SER A 477 51.53 -3.46 -10.10
N THR A 478 51.29 -4.73 -9.70
CA THR A 478 50.92 -5.81 -10.63
C THR A 478 49.50 -5.58 -11.20
N PRO A 479 49.35 -5.36 -12.51
CA PRO A 479 48.07 -5.11 -13.12
C PRO A 479 47.13 -6.34 -13.02
N LYS A 480 45.83 -6.13 -12.89
CA LYS A 480 44.81 -7.18 -13.04
C LYS A 480 44.85 -7.72 -14.48
N LYS A 481 44.60 -9.01 -14.67
CA LYS A 481 44.46 -9.59 -16.02
C LYS A 481 43.17 -9.03 -16.63
N GLU A 482 43.21 -8.46 -17.82
CA GLU A 482 42.09 -7.87 -18.52
C GLU A 482 41.39 -8.87 -19.48
N PRO A 483 40.08 -8.81 -19.62
CA PRO A 483 39.11 -8.00 -18.86
C PRO A 483 38.84 -8.60 -17.47
N PHE A 484 38.53 -7.79 -16.46
CA PHE A 484 38.27 -8.24 -15.09
C PHE A 484 36.97 -7.67 -14.53
N THR A 485 36.45 -8.31 -13.46
CA THR A 485 35.32 -7.84 -12.70
C THR A 485 35.74 -7.06 -11.45
N PHE A 486 34.86 -6.12 -11.02
CA PHE A 486 34.90 -5.59 -9.66
C PHE A 486 33.86 -6.32 -8.81
N LYS A 487 34.26 -6.67 -7.59
CA LYS A 487 33.31 -7.19 -6.59
C LYS A 487 32.44 -6.07 -6.03
N ILE A 488 31.32 -6.44 -5.40
CA ILE A 488 30.38 -5.46 -4.83
C ILE A 488 31.04 -4.52 -3.80
N ASN A 489 32.00 -4.98 -3.03
CA ASN A 489 32.75 -4.15 -2.08
C ASN A 489 33.73 -3.18 -2.77
N GLU A 490 34.04 -3.40 -4.05
CA GLU A 490 34.87 -2.53 -4.89
C GLU A 490 34.00 -1.60 -5.77
N LEU A 491 32.68 -1.59 -5.58
CA LEU A 491 31.72 -0.82 -6.41
C LEU A 491 32.11 0.67 -6.53
N GLU A 492 32.52 1.30 -5.44
CA GLU A 492 32.93 2.71 -5.47
C GLU A 492 34.18 2.92 -6.31
N GLU A 493 35.13 1.97 -6.30
CA GLU A 493 36.32 2.03 -7.12
C GLU A 493 35.98 1.88 -8.60
N ALA A 494 35.08 0.96 -8.94
CA ALA A 494 34.54 0.81 -10.29
C ALA A 494 33.88 2.09 -10.78
N LEU A 495 33.05 2.73 -9.94
CA LEU A 495 32.37 4.00 -10.28
C LEU A 495 33.34 5.18 -10.43
N ARG A 496 34.43 5.21 -9.66
CA ARG A 496 35.51 6.20 -9.85
C ARG A 496 36.22 6.01 -11.18
N GLY A 497 36.43 4.78 -11.61
CA GLY A 497 37.02 4.42 -12.90
C GLY A 497 36.27 4.97 -14.12
N ILE A 498 35.01 5.36 -13.94
CA ILE A 498 34.15 5.95 -14.98
C ILE A 498 34.43 7.46 -15.13
N ASN A 499 34.79 8.16 -14.05
CA ASN A 499 34.69 9.63 -13.97
C ASN A 499 36.00 10.36 -13.61
N ALA A 500 37.11 9.70 -13.26
CA ALA A 500 38.32 10.34 -12.74
C ALA A 500 39.60 9.61 -13.10
N LEU A 501 40.73 10.29 -12.86
CA LEU A 501 42.07 9.68 -12.84
C LEU A 501 42.14 8.64 -11.70
N SER A 502 41.86 7.39 -12.03
CA SER A 502 41.91 6.24 -11.11
C SER A 502 42.91 5.20 -11.61
N LEU A 503 43.25 4.23 -10.76
CA LEU A 503 44.09 3.09 -11.12
C LEU A 503 43.44 2.20 -12.20
N TYR A 504 42.12 2.25 -12.31
CA TYR A 504 41.33 1.51 -13.28
C TYR A 504 40.45 2.45 -14.10
N SER A 505 40.04 2.00 -15.26
CA SER A 505 39.02 2.66 -16.09
C SER A 505 37.93 1.68 -16.46
N SER A 506 36.70 2.14 -16.54
CA SER A 506 35.54 1.35 -16.93
C SER A 506 34.83 2.00 -18.12
N ASP A 507 34.75 1.28 -19.24
CA ASP A 507 33.94 1.67 -20.38
C ASP A 507 32.50 1.24 -20.08
N VAL A 508 31.56 2.20 -20.05
CA VAL A 508 30.16 1.96 -19.69
C VAL A 508 29.27 2.20 -20.90
N HIS A 509 28.50 1.18 -21.24
CA HIS A 509 27.57 1.20 -22.35
C HIS A 509 26.15 0.86 -21.87
N PRO A 510 25.08 1.39 -22.48
CA PRO A 510 23.75 0.85 -22.31
C PRO A 510 23.75 -0.64 -22.65
N PHE A 511 22.85 -1.39 -22.01
CA PHE A 511 22.72 -2.83 -22.28
C PHE A 511 22.18 -3.05 -23.70
N GLU A 512 22.92 -3.83 -24.47
CA GLU A 512 22.54 -4.29 -25.80
C GLU A 512 22.93 -5.77 -25.93
N ASN A 513 22.05 -6.60 -26.47
CA ASN A 513 22.28 -8.03 -26.63
C ASN A 513 23.53 -8.32 -27.48
N GLU A 514 23.80 -7.53 -28.52
CA GLU A 514 24.98 -7.68 -29.37
C GLU A 514 26.29 -7.46 -28.59
N LEU A 515 26.30 -6.48 -27.71
CA LEU A 515 27.46 -6.17 -26.87
C LEU A 515 27.66 -7.27 -25.82
N LEU A 516 26.60 -7.77 -25.21
CA LEU A 516 26.65 -8.89 -24.28
C LEU A 516 27.19 -10.14 -24.98
N MET A 517 26.67 -10.49 -26.18
CA MET A 517 27.19 -11.61 -26.98
C MET A 517 28.68 -11.49 -27.26
N LYS A 518 29.15 -10.30 -27.62
CA LYS A 518 30.58 -10.05 -27.85
C LYS A 518 31.41 -10.34 -26.60
N TYR A 519 31.00 -9.85 -25.44
CA TYR A 519 31.76 -10.05 -24.21
C TYR A 519 31.71 -11.51 -23.71
N ILE A 520 30.57 -12.21 -23.89
CA ILE A 520 30.50 -13.65 -23.61
C ILE A 520 31.42 -14.44 -24.53
N ALA A 521 31.50 -14.09 -25.83
CA ALA A 521 32.43 -14.73 -26.76
C ALA A 521 33.91 -14.54 -26.34
N GLU A 522 34.27 -13.38 -25.76
CA GLU A 522 35.61 -13.14 -25.19
C GLU A 522 35.89 -14.00 -23.95
N LEU A 523 34.86 -14.38 -23.16
CA LEU A 523 35.01 -15.26 -21.99
C LEU A 523 35.13 -16.74 -22.38
N ILE A 524 34.62 -17.12 -23.55
CA ILE A 524 34.66 -18.49 -24.07
C ILE A 524 36.00 -18.78 -24.76
N ASN A 525 36.63 -17.76 -25.38
CA ASN A 525 37.93 -17.84 -26.03
C ASN A 525 39.10 -17.78 -25.03
#